data_d065e4ccbb3652ee6da94aa801ed92de
#
_entry.id   d065e4ccbb3652ee6da94aa801ed92de
#
_cell.length_a   1.000
_cell.length_b   1.000
_cell.length_c   1.000
_cell.angle_alpha   90.00
_cell.angle_beta   90.00
_cell.angle_gamma   90.00
#
_symmetry.space_group_name_H-M   'P 1'
#
loop_
_entity.id
_entity.type
_entity.pdbx_description
1 polymer ?
#
loop_
_entity_poly.entity_id
_entity_poly.type
_entity_poly.pdbx_seq_one_letter_code
_entity_poly.pdbx_strand_id
1 'polypeptide(L)'
;DYLRTKYNHDIQLLNDAWGTAFWSEAYSSFDEITLPKRVQMFMNHHQILDYRRFAAAQTNDFLNEQCLLIRKYAKNQWITTNYIPNYDEGHIGGSPALDFQSYTRYMVYGDNEGIGRRGYRVGNPLRIAWANDFFRPIQGTYGVMELQPGQVNWGGINPQPLPGAVRLWMWSVFAGGSDFICTYRYRQPLYGTEQYHYGIVGTDGVTVTPGG
;
A
#
# COMPACT_ATOMS: atom_id res chain seq x y z
N ASP A 1 7.91 -22.69 -11.60
CA ASP A 1 6.94 -22.60 -12.71
C ASP A 1 6.90 -21.20 -13.33
N TYR A 2 6.78 -20.11 -12.60
CA TYR A 2 6.72 -18.75 -13.15
C TYR A 2 7.87 -18.42 -14.11
N LEU A 3 9.12 -18.65 -13.71
CA LEU A 3 10.27 -18.42 -14.59
C LEU A 3 10.30 -19.37 -15.78
N ARG A 4 9.92 -20.64 -15.60
CA ARG A 4 9.82 -21.59 -16.72
C ARG A 4 8.84 -21.08 -17.80
N THR A 5 7.66 -20.64 -17.38
CA THR A 5 6.67 -20.06 -18.29
C THR A 5 7.18 -18.79 -18.96
N LYS A 6 7.76 -17.89 -18.18
CA LYS A 6 8.26 -16.59 -18.68
C LYS A 6 9.36 -16.73 -19.73
N TYR A 7 10.23 -17.71 -19.57
CA TYR A 7 11.37 -17.95 -20.46
C TYR A 7 11.17 -19.18 -21.36
N ASN A 8 9.93 -19.53 -21.67
CA ASN A 8 9.55 -20.58 -22.61
C ASN A 8 10.23 -21.94 -22.31
N HIS A 9 10.45 -22.28 -21.05
CA HIS A 9 11.17 -23.48 -20.59
C HIS A 9 12.61 -23.59 -21.09
N ASP A 10 13.20 -22.50 -21.57
CA ASP A 10 14.58 -22.42 -22.05
C ASP A 10 15.45 -21.65 -21.05
N ILE A 11 16.36 -22.38 -20.39
CA ILE A 11 17.27 -21.80 -19.40
C ILE A 11 18.25 -20.81 -20.03
N GLN A 12 18.59 -20.98 -21.31
CA GLN A 12 19.49 -20.07 -22.00
C GLN A 12 18.84 -18.69 -22.20
N LEU A 13 17.56 -18.63 -22.52
CA LEU A 13 16.83 -17.36 -22.59
C LEU A 13 16.84 -16.62 -21.25
N LEU A 14 16.72 -17.34 -20.14
CA LEU A 14 16.85 -16.73 -18.81
C LEU A 14 18.29 -16.23 -18.56
N ASN A 15 19.29 -17.05 -18.86
CA ASN A 15 20.70 -16.70 -18.69
C ASN A 15 21.05 -15.42 -19.47
N ASP A 16 20.63 -15.34 -20.71
CA ASP A 16 20.85 -14.19 -21.58
C ASP A 16 20.13 -12.95 -21.04
N ALA A 17 18.87 -13.08 -20.64
CA ALA A 17 18.09 -11.98 -20.10
C ALA A 17 18.62 -11.45 -18.75
N TRP A 18 19.15 -12.32 -17.91
CA TRP A 18 19.74 -11.94 -16.63
C TRP A 18 21.22 -11.56 -16.72
N GLY A 19 21.88 -11.84 -17.85
CA GLY A 19 23.30 -11.57 -18.06
C GLY A 19 24.21 -12.43 -17.19
N THR A 20 23.83 -13.67 -16.90
CA THR A 20 24.51 -14.56 -15.95
C THR A 20 25.86 -15.08 -16.44
N ALA A 21 26.18 -14.88 -17.72
CA ALA A 21 27.54 -15.16 -18.23
C ALA A 21 28.60 -14.30 -17.52
N PHE A 22 28.23 -13.12 -17.01
CA PHE A 22 29.09 -12.28 -16.22
C PHE A 22 29.42 -12.98 -14.89
N TRP A 23 30.69 -13.08 -14.57
CA TRP A 23 31.25 -13.80 -13.40
C TRP A 23 30.89 -15.30 -13.35
N SER A 24 30.52 -15.90 -14.49
CA SER A 24 30.20 -17.33 -14.60
C SER A 24 29.05 -17.76 -13.66
N GLU A 25 28.02 -16.92 -13.55
CA GLU A 25 26.83 -17.20 -12.72
C GLU A 25 25.70 -17.90 -13.50
N ALA A 26 26.01 -18.46 -14.70
CA ALA A 26 25.00 -19.10 -15.55
C ALA A 26 24.41 -20.35 -14.88
N TYR A 27 23.11 -20.50 -15.01
CA TYR A 27 22.36 -21.66 -14.53
C TYR A 27 22.30 -22.75 -15.62
N SER A 28 22.44 -24.01 -15.22
CA SER A 28 22.25 -25.17 -16.10
C SER A 28 20.78 -25.61 -16.16
N SER A 29 20.01 -25.30 -15.10
CA SER A 29 18.59 -25.62 -15.04
C SER A 29 17.82 -24.62 -14.15
N PHE A 30 16.48 -24.55 -14.36
CA PHE A 30 15.61 -23.74 -13.51
C PHE A 30 15.58 -24.21 -12.04
N ASP A 31 15.93 -25.44 -11.75
CA ASP A 31 15.89 -26.01 -10.40
C ASP A 31 17.05 -25.52 -9.53
N GLU A 32 18.09 -24.95 -10.14
CA GLU A 32 19.20 -24.32 -9.44
C GLU A 32 18.86 -22.91 -8.93
N ILE A 33 17.80 -22.31 -9.48
CA ILE A 33 17.44 -20.93 -9.16
C ILE A 33 16.76 -20.87 -7.79
N THR A 34 17.36 -20.14 -6.87
CA THR A 34 16.81 -19.90 -5.54
C THR A 34 16.16 -18.51 -5.47
N LEU A 35 15.39 -18.29 -4.39
CA LEU A 35 14.91 -16.93 -4.07
C LEU A 35 16.08 -15.95 -3.97
N PRO A 36 15.90 -14.68 -4.34
CA PRO A 36 16.92 -13.66 -4.17
C PRO A 36 17.43 -13.65 -2.73
N LYS A 37 18.72 -13.86 -2.54
CA LYS A 37 19.37 -13.85 -1.24
C LYS A 37 20.39 -12.73 -1.20
N ARG A 38 20.58 -12.16 -0.03
CA ARG A 38 21.69 -11.23 0.18
C ARG A 38 23.01 -11.98 -0.02
N VAL A 39 23.80 -11.53 -0.99
CA VAL A 39 25.14 -12.04 -1.30
C VAL A 39 26.22 -11.06 -0.86
N GLN A 40 27.46 -11.53 -0.84
CA GLN A 40 28.58 -10.69 -0.34
C GLN A 40 28.86 -9.47 -1.20
N MET A 41 28.57 -9.53 -2.51
CA MET A 41 28.83 -8.43 -3.44
C MET A 41 27.53 -7.81 -3.96
N PHE A 42 27.09 -8.19 -5.14
CA PHE A 42 25.91 -7.60 -5.79
C PHE A 42 24.90 -8.66 -6.16
N MET A 43 23.64 -8.40 -5.90
CA MET A 43 22.54 -9.26 -6.35
C MET A 43 22.23 -9.00 -7.82
N ASN A 44 21.84 -10.03 -8.56
CA ASN A 44 21.34 -9.87 -9.92
C ASN A 44 20.01 -9.09 -9.93
N HIS A 45 20.02 -7.90 -10.52
CA HIS A 45 18.86 -7.01 -10.53
C HIS A 45 17.68 -7.58 -11.32
N HIS A 46 17.92 -8.37 -12.37
CA HIS A 46 16.87 -9.03 -13.15
C HIS A 46 16.21 -10.14 -12.35
N GLN A 47 16.97 -10.92 -11.58
CA GLN A 47 16.43 -11.91 -10.65
C GLN A 47 15.52 -11.26 -9.61
N ILE A 48 15.96 -10.13 -9.01
CA ILE A 48 15.16 -9.38 -8.04
C ILE A 48 13.87 -8.87 -8.69
N LEU A 49 13.96 -8.30 -9.89
CA LEU A 49 12.81 -7.77 -10.60
C LEU A 49 11.80 -8.87 -10.95
N ASP A 50 12.28 -10.00 -11.41
CA ASP A 50 11.42 -11.15 -11.72
C ASP A 50 10.76 -11.74 -10.49
N TYR A 51 11.48 -11.79 -9.38
CA TYR A 51 10.89 -12.19 -8.10
C TYR A 51 9.80 -11.23 -7.64
N ARG A 52 10.02 -9.92 -7.72
CA ARG A 52 9.02 -8.91 -7.38
C ARG A 52 7.78 -9.00 -8.28
N ARG A 53 7.98 -9.20 -9.58
CA ARG A 53 6.88 -9.41 -10.53
C ARG A 53 6.08 -10.67 -10.22
N PHE A 54 6.78 -11.75 -9.88
CA PHE A 54 6.14 -12.99 -9.43
C PHE A 54 5.30 -12.76 -8.17
N ALA A 55 5.89 -12.14 -7.13
CA ALA A 55 5.19 -11.86 -5.89
C ALA A 55 3.96 -10.96 -6.11
N ALA A 56 4.10 -9.90 -6.92
CA ALA A 56 2.99 -9.03 -7.27
C ALA A 56 1.88 -9.75 -8.03
N ALA A 57 2.23 -10.62 -8.98
CA ALA A 57 1.25 -11.44 -9.71
C ALA A 57 0.49 -12.37 -8.77
N GLN A 58 1.18 -13.07 -7.86
CA GLN A 58 0.53 -13.96 -6.91
C GLN A 58 -0.43 -13.21 -5.97
N THR A 59 -0.06 -12.01 -5.52
CA THR A 59 -0.93 -11.18 -4.68
C THR A 59 -2.18 -10.75 -5.46
N ASN A 60 -2.02 -10.32 -6.71
CA ASN A 60 -3.14 -9.91 -7.55
C ASN A 60 -4.06 -11.09 -7.91
N ASP A 61 -3.50 -12.26 -8.22
CA ASP A 61 -4.28 -13.47 -8.49
C ASP A 61 -5.14 -13.86 -7.29
N PHE A 62 -4.55 -13.84 -6.09
CA PHE A 62 -5.28 -14.11 -4.85
C PHE A 62 -6.38 -13.08 -4.58
N LEU A 63 -6.11 -11.79 -4.81
CA LEU A 63 -7.12 -10.74 -4.69
C LEU A 63 -8.26 -10.92 -5.70
N ASN A 64 -7.92 -11.22 -6.95
CA ASN A 64 -8.92 -11.47 -8.01
C ASN A 64 -9.81 -12.66 -7.68
N GLU A 65 -9.25 -13.77 -7.19
CA GLU A 65 -10.01 -14.94 -6.77
C GLU A 65 -11.03 -14.59 -5.69
N GLN A 66 -10.63 -13.83 -4.67
CA GLN A 66 -11.52 -13.36 -3.61
C GLN A 66 -12.64 -12.45 -4.18
N CYS A 67 -12.29 -11.49 -5.03
CA CYS A 67 -13.26 -10.59 -5.65
C CYS A 67 -14.29 -11.36 -6.48
N LEU A 68 -13.85 -12.31 -7.29
CA LEU A 68 -14.73 -13.16 -8.10
C LEU A 68 -15.64 -14.03 -7.23
N LEU A 69 -15.14 -14.54 -6.11
CA LEU A 69 -15.95 -15.28 -5.15
C LEU A 69 -17.01 -14.38 -4.50
N ILE A 70 -16.62 -13.20 -4.01
CA ILE A 70 -17.53 -12.22 -3.42
C ILE A 70 -18.60 -11.82 -4.43
N ARG A 71 -18.24 -11.59 -5.68
CA ARG A 71 -19.17 -11.18 -6.75
C ARG A 71 -20.29 -12.20 -7.02
N LYS A 72 -20.09 -13.47 -6.69
CA LYS A 72 -21.15 -14.48 -6.79
C LYS A 72 -22.34 -14.18 -5.87
N TYR A 73 -22.09 -13.54 -4.74
CA TYR A 73 -23.08 -13.25 -3.70
C TYR A 73 -23.44 -11.77 -3.63
N ALA A 74 -22.46 -10.89 -3.78
CA ALA A 74 -22.61 -9.43 -3.70
C ALA A 74 -22.70 -8.84 -5.12
N LYS A 75 -23.92 -8.85 -5.71
CA LYS A 75 -24.11 -8.45 -7.12
C LYS A 75 -24.03 -6.95 -7.37
N ASN A 76 -24.49 -6.15 -6.39
CA ASN A 76 -24.66 -4.69 -6.54
C ASN A 76 -23.75 -3.87 -5.62
N GLN A 77 -22.96 -4.53 -4.78
CA GLN A 77 -22.02 -3.88 -3.88
C GLN A 77 -20.69 -3.60 -4.60
N TRP A 78 -20.07 -2.49 -4.27
CA TRP A 78 -18.71 -2.21 -4.71
C TRP A 78 -17.71 -3.13 -4.03
N ILE A 79 -16.73 -3.54 -4.79
CA ILE A 79 -15.57 -4.29 -4.29
C ILE A 79 -14.34 -3.44 -4.51
N THR A 80 -13.66 -3.14 -3.45
CA THR A 80 -12.37 -2.44 -3.45
C THR A 80 -11.41 -3.09 -2.48
N THR A 81 -10.17 -2.68 -2.49
CA THR A 81 -9.16 -3.11 -1.52
C THR A 81 -8.41 -1.90 -0.97
N ASN A 82 -7.75 -2.09 0.18
CA ASN A 82 -7.02 -1.04 0.87
C ASN A 82 -5.52 -1.15 0.58
N TYR A 83 -5.01 -0.38 -0.37
CA TYR A 83 -3.58 -0.35 -0.68
C TYR A 83 -2.81 0.57 0.27
N ILE A 84 -1.60 0.13 0.63
CA ILE A 84 -0.62 0.97 1.32
C ILE A 84 0.48 1.34 0.32
N PRO A 85 0.49 2.55 -0.25
CA PRO A 85 1.34 2.90 -1.40
C PRO A 85 2.85 2.73 -1.23
N ASN A 86 3.32 2.54 -0.01
CA ASN A 86 4.75 2.39 0.29
C ASN A 86 5.18 0.93 0.46
N TYR A 87 4.26 -0.03 0.28
CA TYR A 87 4.54 -1.46 0.42
C TYR A 87 4.47 -2.15 -0.93
N ASP A 88 5.34 -3.11 -1.16
CA ASP A 88 5.39 -3.94 -2.38
C ASP A 88 4.34 -5.08 -2.28
N GLU A 89 3.07 -4.74 -2.06
CA GLU A 89 2.01 -5.71 -1.79
C GLU A 89 1.43 -6.37 -3.05
N GLY A 90 1.63 -5.75 -4.18
CA GLY A 90 1.05 -6.20 -5.42
C GLY A 90 1.17 -5.13 -6.50
N HIS A 91 0.63 -5.39 -7.66
CA HIS A 91 0.55 -4.39 -8.71
C HIS A 91 -0.75 -3.60 -8.56
N ILE A 92 -0.67 -2.39 -7.99
CA ILE A 92 -1.82 -1.50 -7.84
C ILE A 92 -2.40 -1.21 -9.23
N GLY A 93 -3.71 -1.44 -9.39
CA GLY A 93 -4.38 -1.38 -10.69
C GLY A 93 -4.30 -2.68 -11.50
N GLY A 94 -3.55 -3.68 -11.03
CA GLY A 94 -3.44 -4.99 -11.69
C GLY A 94 -4.60 -5.96 -11.40
N SER A 95 -5.60 -5.57 -10.61
CA SER A 95 -6.77 -6.38 -10.30
C SER A 95 -8.01 -5.87 -11.04
N PRO A 96 -8.38 -6.46 -12.18
CA PRO A 96 -9.56 -6.05 -12.95
C PRO A 96 -10.90 -6.38 -12.28
N ALA A 97 -10.88 -7.20 -11.24
CA ALA A 97 -12.09 -7.57 -10.49
C ALA A 97 -12.53 -6.52 -9.45
N LEU A 98 -11.70 -5.52 -9.18
CA LEU A 98 -12.07 -4.37 -8.34
C LEU A 98 -12.89 -3.36 -9.15
N ASP A 99 -13.89 -2.76 -8.51
CA ASP A 99 -14.69 -1.69 -9.12
C ASP A 99 -13.92 -0.37 -9.14
N PHE A 100 -13.07 -0.15 -8.13
CA PHE A 100 -12.14 0.99 -8.04
C PHE A 100 -11.01 0.68 -7.06
N GLN A 101 -9.99 1.54 -7.08
CA GLN A 101 -8.85 1.43 -6.17
C GLN A 101 -9.06 2.33 -4.94
N SER A 102 -8.58 1.90 -3.79
CA SER A 102 -8.51 2.75 -2.60
C SER A 102 -7.22 2.54 -1.82
N TYR A 103 -6.87 3.51 -0.99
CA TYR A 103 -5.58 3.51 -0.29
C TYR A 103 -5.69 3.96 1.16
N THR A 104 -4.68 3.61 1.95
CA THR A 104 -4.45 4.08 3.31
C THR A 104 -3.50 5.27 3.32
N ARG A 105 -3.79 6.26 4.16
CA ARG A 105 -2.87 7.38 4.37
C ARG A 105 -2.85 7.84 5.83
N TYR A 106 -1.67 7.69 6.42
CA TYR A 106 -1.32 8.29 7.70
C TYR A 106 -0.32 9.42 7.47
N MET A 107 -0.57 10.57 8.09
CA MET A 107 0.16 11.81 7.82
C MET A 107 1.20 12.13 8.90
N VAL A 108 0.92 11.72 10.13
CA VAL A 108 1.70 12.11 11.32
C VAL A 108 2.01 10.87 12.15
N TYR A 109 3.17 10.27 11.92
CA TYR A 109 3.71 9.13 12.68
C TYR A 109 5.21 9.02 12.45
N GLY A 110 5.97 8.56 13.45
CA GLY A 110 7.41 8.35 13.33
C GLY A 110 8.18 9.63 12.99
N ASP A 111 9.31 9.45 12.34
CA ASP A 111 10.13 10.54 11.84
C ASP A 111 9.46 11.16 10.61
N ASN A 112 8.78 12.26 10.82
CA ASN A 112 8.18 13.02 9.73
C ASN A 112 9.27 13.69 8.92
N GLU A 113 9.76 12.98 7.92
CA GLU A 113 10.77 13.45 7.01
C GLU A 113 10.43 14.83 6.42
N GLY A 114 11.25 15.80 6.73
CA GLY A 114 11.56 16.86 5.78
C GLY A 114 10.73 18.15 5.82
N ILE A 115 9.76 18.36 6.71
CA ILE A 115 9.00 19.63 6.69
C ILE A 115 9.09 20.39 8.02
N GLY A 116 10.28 20.51 8.57
CA GLY A 116 10.52 21.35 9.73
C GLY A 116 9.56 21.14 10.92
N ARG A 117 9.52 22.07 11.87
CA ARG A 117 8.70 21.94 13.07
C ARG A 117 7.19 21.80 12.83
N ARG A 118 6.67 22.31 11.73
CA ARG A 118 5.24 22.21 11.39
C ARG A 118 4.87 20.84 10.81
N GLY A 119 5.76 20.21 10.06
CA GLY A 119 5.55 18.86 9.51
C GLY A 119 5.36 17.80 10.57
N TYR A 120 5.95 17.99 11.74
CA TYR A 120 5.85 17.07 12.87
C TYR A 120 4.39 16.81 13.33
N ARG A 121 3.48 17.77 13.21
CA ARG A 121 2.08 17.66 13.66
C ARG A 121 1.03 17.92 12.56
N VAL A 122 1.47 18.21 11.34
CA VAL A 122 0.58 18.44 10.19
C VAL A 122 0.86 17.44 9.07
N GLY A 123 2.07 16.89 9.03
CA GLY A 123 2.51 15.97 7.99
C GLY A 123 2.93 16.69 6.71
N ASN A 124 3.37 15.89 5.73
CA ASN A 124 3.78 16.36 4.43
C ASN A 124 2.58 16.38 3.45
N PRO A 125 2.11 17.54 2.98
CA PRO A 125 0.96 17.62 2.08
C PRO A 125 1.19 16.91 0.74
N LEU A 126 2.45 16.79 0.32
CA LEU A 126 2.79 16.07 -0.91
C LEU A 126 2.42 14.58 -0.85
N ARG A 127 2.31 13.99 0.33
CA ARG A 127 1.90 12.59 0.48
C ARG A 127 0.46 12.36 -0.01
N ILE A 128 -0.46 13.28 0.29
CA ILE A 128 -1.85 13.21 -0.20
C ILE A 128 -1.89 13.57 -1.68
N ALA A 129 -1.25 14.65 -2.10
CA ALA A 129 -1.22 15.07 -3.49
C ALA A 129 -0.67 13.96 -4.40
N TRP A 130 0.45 13.36 -4.03
CA TRP A 130 1.03 12.24 -4.77
C TRP A 130 0.07 11.04 -4.85
N ALA A 131 -0.56 10.67 -3.74
CA ALA A 131 -1.48 9.54 -3.73
C ALA A 131 -2.71 9.80 -4.62
N ASN A 132 -3.29 11.00 -4.53
CA ASN A 132 -4.40 11.40 -5.40
C ASN A 132 -4.02 11.31 -6.88
N ASP A 133 -2.86 11.85 -7.25
CA ASP A 133 -2.39 11.83 -8.64
C ASP A 133 -2.01 10.44 -9.12
N PHE A 134 -1.58 9.57 -8.22
CA PHE A 134 -1.27 8.18 -8.54
C PHE A 134 -2.52 7.33 -8.75
N PHE A 135 -3.54 7.46 -7.87
CA PHE A 135 -4.73 6.59 -7.92
C PHE A 135 -5.77 7.04 -8.93
N ARG A 136 -5.94 8.35 -9.13
CA ARG A 136 -6.94 8.90 -10.05
C ARG A 136 -6.88 8.37 -11.48
N PRO A 137 -5.71 8.25 -12.15
CA PRO A 137 -5.65 7.80 -13.54
C PRO A 137 -5.89 6.29 -13.73
N ILE A 138 -5.92 5.49 -12.67
CA ILE A 138 -6.02 4.03 -12.79
C ILE A 138 -7.41 3.64 -13.34
N GLN A 139 -8.48 4.12 -12.73
CA GLN A 139 -9.86 3.81 -13.13
C GLN A 139 -10.77 5.06 -13.18
N GLY A 140 -10.21 6.25 -13.01
CA GLY A 140 -10.96 7.52 -13.02
C GLY A 140 -11.66 7.82 -11.70
N THR A 141 -11.93 6.80 -10.87
CA THR A 141 -12.52 6.90 -9.53
C THR A 141 -11.61 6.24 -8.51
N TYR A 142 -11.55 6.77 -7.30
CA TYR A 142 -10.76 6.20 -6.21
C TYR A 142 -11.25 6.71 -4.85
N GLY A 143 -10.80 6.06 -3.78
CA GLY A 143 -11.13 6.47 -2.42
C GLY A 143 -9.98 6.34 -1.43
N VAL A 144 -10.16 6.90 -0.26
CA VAL A 144 -9.28 6.67 0.89
C VAL A 144 -10.00 5.76 1.88
N MET A 145 -9.48 4.54 2.04
CA MET A 145 -10.08 3.53 2.91
C MET A 145 -9.68 3.72 4.37
N GLU A 146 -8.49 4.25 4.61
CA GLU A 146 -8.04 4.64 5.94
C GLU A 146 -7.35 5.99 5.91
N LEU A 147 -7.97 7.01 6.47
CA LEU A 147 -7.33 8.28 6.77
C LEU A 147 -7.13 8.40 8.28
N GLN A 148 -5.97 8.92 8.68
CA GLN A 148 -5.64 9.16 10.08
C GLN A 148 -6.63 10.15 10.73
N PRO A 149 -7.36 9.75 11.80
CA PRO A 149 -8.34 10.61 12.45
C PRO A 149 -7.77 11.42 13.63
N GLY A 150 -6.56 11.06 14.09
CA GLY A 150 -5.94 11.67 15.24
C GLY A 150 -4.58 11.06 15.53
N GLN A 151 -4.20 11.00 16.82
CA GLN A 151 -2.96 10.35 17.23
C GLN A 151 -3.04 8.85 16.94
N VAL A 152 -1.95 8.28 16.40
CA VAL A 152 -1.78 6.83 16.29
C VAL A 152 -0.93 6.31 17.44
N ASN A 153 -0.77 4.98 17.59
CA ASN A 153 0.01 4.38 18.68
C ASN A 153 1.08 3.39 18.21
N TRP A 154 1.21 3.19 16.92
CA TRP A 154 2.10 2.17 16.33
C TRP A 154 3.36 2.76 15.67
N GLY A 155 3.47 4.07 15.56
CA GLY A 155 4.70 4.73 15.09
C GLY A 155 5.77 4.81 16.19
N GLY A 156 7.01 5.04 15.80
CA GLY A 156 8.11 5.26 16.76
C GLY A 156 7.91 6.52 17.61
N ILE A 157 7.32 7.56 17.04
CA ILE A 157 6.88 8.79 17.71
C ILE A 157 5.46 9.07 17.23
N ASN A 158 4.53 9.29 18.16
CA ASN A 158 3.11 9.44 17.86
C ASN A 158 2.58 10.81 18.33
N PRO A 159 2.90 11.89 17.62
CA PRO A 159 2.42 13.21 18.00
C PRO A 159 0.93 13.37 17.72
N GLN A 160 0.26 14.11 18.59
CA GLN A 160 -1.10 14.55 18.35
C GLN A 160 -1.11 15.54 17.18
N PRO A 161 -1.91 15.33 16.11
CA PRO A 161 -2.10 16.33 15.06
C PRO A 161 -2.52 17.70 15.60
N LEU A 162 -2.15 18.76 14.91
CA LEU A 162 -2.64 20.10 15.24
C LEU A 162 -4.16 20.18 15.05
N PRO A 163 -4.89 20.99 15.85
CA PRO A 163 -6.30 21.25 15.60
C PRO A 163 -6.52 21.70 14.15
N GLY A 164 -7.49 21.08 13.48
CA GLY A 164 -7.79 21.31 12.06
C GLY A 164 -6.93 20.55 11.05
N ALA A 165 -5.87 19.84 11.47
CA ALA A 165 -5.03 19.08 10.55
C ALA A 165 -5.81 17.96 9.87
N VAL A 166 -6.60 17.19 10.61
CA VAL A 166 -7.42 16.10 10.04
C VAL A 166 -8.42 16.64 9.02
N ARG A 167 -9.11 17.73 9.33
CA ARG A 167 -10.01 18.40 8.39
C ARG A 167 -9.28 18.89 7.14
N LEU A 168 -8.08 19.45 7.29
CA LEU A 168 -7.25 19.85 6.15
C LEU A 168 -6.91 18.66 5.27
N TRP A 169 -6.55 17.51 5.85
CA TRP A 169 -6.25 16.29 5.10
C TRP A 169 -7.48 15.79 4.33
N MET A 170 -8.64 15.74 4.98
CA MET A 170 -9.91 15.36 4.32
C MET A 170 -10.20 16.24 3.11
N TRP A 171 -10.12 17.55 3.27
CA TRP A 171 -10.33 18.48 2.16
C TRP A 171 -9.27 18.34 1.06
N SER A 172 -8.03 18.04 1.42
CA SER A 172 -6.97 17.80 0.43
C SER A 172 -7.23 16.52 -0.38
N VAL A 173 -7.80 15.49 0.24
CA VAL A 173 -8.21 14.26 -0.46
C VAL A 173 -9.36 14.55 -1.42
N PHE A 174 -10.44 15.21 -0.97
CA PHE A 174 -11.57 15.59 -1.85
C PHE A 174 -11.17 16.55 -2.96
N ALA A 175 -10.33 17.55 -2.65
CA ALA A 175 -9.79 18.46 -3.67
C ALA A 175 -8.99 17.75 -4.76
N GLY A 176 -8.40 16.60 -4.45
CA GLY A 176 -7.74 15.73 -5.42
C GLY A 176 -8.68 14.87 -6.24
N GLY A 177 -10.00 14.91 -6.00
CA GLY A 177 -11.01 14.16 -6.76
C GLY A 177 -11.36 12.79 -6.20
N SER A 178 -11.11 12.52 -4.92
CA SER A 178 -11.55 11.28 -4.27
C SER A 178 -13.06 11.27 -4.07
N ASP A 179 -13.70 10.13 -4.32
CA ASP A 179 -15.15 9.97 -4.17
C ASP A 179 -15.58 9.71 -2.73
N PHE A 180 -14.69 9.16 -1.90
CA PHE A 180 -14.99 8.91 -0.48
C PHE A 180 -13.74 8.92 0.40
N ILE A 181 -13.98 9.11 1.70
CA ILE A 181 -12.97 8.99 2.75
C ILE A 181 -13.58 8.20 3.91
N CYS A 182 -12.86 7.17 4.33
CA CYS A 182 -13.08 6.49 5.60
C CYS A 182 -11.93 6.85 6.55
N THR A 183 -12.25 7.10 7.81
CA THR A 183 -11.23 7.28 8.83
C THR A 183 -11.02 5.97 9.60
N TYR A 184 -9.81 5.66 9.94
CA TYR A 184 -9.53 4.54 10.81
C TYR A 184 -9.04 5.08 12.16
N ARG A 185 -9.95 5.19 13.14
CA ARG A 185 -11.33 4.66 13.20
C ARG A 185 -12.29 5.76 13.64
N TYR A 186 -13.60 5.44 13.66
CA TYR A 186 -14.61 6.37 14.16
C TYR A 186 -14.53 6.55 15.68
N ARG A 187 -14.55 5.45 16.45
CA ARG A 187 -14.46 5.46 17.91
C ARG A 187 -13.11 4.90 18.39
N GLN A 188 -12.49 5.57 19.34
CA GLN A 188 -11.27 5.06 19.99
C GLN A 188 -11.58 3.73 20.72
N PRO A 189 -10.74 2.68 20.54
CA PRO A 189 -10.96 1.39 21.18
C PRO A 189 -10.85 1.48 22.70
N LEU A 190 -11.62 0.64 23.39
CA LEU A 190 -11.57 0.56 24.86
C LEU A 190 -10.40 -0.29 25.35
N TYR A 191 -9.91 -1.21 24.53
CA TYR A 191 -8.86 -2.16 24.86
C TYR A 191 -8.18 -2.71 23.59
N GLY A 192 -7.15 -3.51 23.78
CA GLY A 192 -6.39 -4.14 22.69
C GLY A 192 -5.14 -3.33 22.32
N THR A 193 -4.42 -3.84 21.34
CA THR A 193 -3.12 -3.27 20.91
C THR A 193 -3.21 -1.86 20.36
N GLU A 194 -4.38 -1.45 19.89
CA GLU A 194 -4.64 -0.11 19.34
C GLU A 194 -5.46 0.77 20.29
N GLN A 195 -5.44 0.50 21.58
CA GLN A 195 -6.19 1.27 22.59
C GLN A 195 -5.91 2.77 22.54
N TYR A 196 -4.69 3.17 22.21
CA TYR A 196 -4.30 4.58 22.10
C TYR A 196 -4.36 5.13 20.66
N HIS A 197 -4.93 4.36 19.74
CA HIS A 197 -5.23 4.87 18.40
C HIS A 197 -6.52 5.69 18.45
N TYR A 198 -6.43 6.99 18.28
CA TYR A 198 -7.57 7.89 18.36
C TYR A 198 -8.59 7.61 17.23
N GLY A 199 -9.86 7.79 17.57
CA GLY A 199 -10.97 7.89 16.61
C GLY A 199 -11.37 9.35 16.40
N ILE A 200 -12.42 9.54 15.61
CA ILE A 200 -13.14 10.82 15.53
C ILE A 200 -13.78 11.14 16.87
N VAL A 201 -14.29 10.11 17.54
CA VAL A 201 -14.80 10.22 18.92
C VAL A 201 -13.96 9.38 19.88
N GLY A 202 -13.96 9.78 21.14
CA GLY A 202 -13.23 9.13 22.22
C GLY A 202 -13.81 7.76 22.61
N THR A 203 -13.25 7.20 23.69
CA THR A 203 -13.64 5.90 24.24
C THR A 203 -15.10 5.83 24.70
N ASP A 204 -15.69 6.96 25.11
CA ASP A 204 -17.11 7.08 25.46
C ASP A 204 -18.05 6.99 24.23
N GLY A 205 -17.49 7.11 23.02
CA GLY A 205 -18.24 7.08 21.78
C GLY A 205 -19.02 8.36 21.44
N VAL A 206 -18.84 9.42 22.21
CA VAL A 206 -19.59 10.68 22.11
C VAL A 206 -18.67 11.90 22.05
N THR A 207 -17.70 11.97 22.94
CA THR A 207 -16.78 13.13 23.03
C THR A 207 -15.92 13.22 21.76
N VAL A 208 -16.08 14.34 21.03
CA VAL A 208 -15.28 14.59 19.83
C VAL A 208 -13.80 14.78 20.21
N THR A 209 -12.92 14.05 19.55
CA THR A 209 -11.48 14.18 19.75
C THR A 209 -10.93 15.40 18.98
N PRO A 210 -9.69 15.84 19.25
CA PRO A 210 -9.08 16.93 18.46
C PRO A 210 -8.98 16.67 16.95
N GLY A 211 -9.21 15.45 16.50
CA GLY A 211 -9.27 15.09 15.09
C GLY A 211 -10.67 15.11 14.48
N GLY A 212 -11.68 15.11 15.35
CA GLY A 212 -13.11 15.14 14.96
C GLY A 212 -13.68 16.49 14.62
#